data_8c51a5c28fb1e3d5e82125df7fd27d7a
#
_entry.id   8c51a5c28fb1e3d5e82125df7fd27d7a
#
_cell.length_a   1.000
_cell.length_b   1.000
_cell.length_c   1.000
_cell.angle_alpha   90.00
_cell.angle_beta   90.00
_cell.angle_gamma   90.00
#
_symmetry.space_group_name_H-M   'P 1'
#
loop_
_entity.id
_entity.type
_entity.pdbx_description
1 polymer ?
#
loop_
_entity_poly.entity_id
_entity_poly.type
_entity_poly.pdbx_seq_one_letter_code
_entity_poly.pdbx_strand_id
1 'polypeptide(L)'
;MEDCGRLVRRSGQALGEIVNAVKKVSDIVAEMAAATQEQASGIEQVNKAILQMDQGTQQNAALVEQTAAASQTMREQAVQLEELM
;
A
#
# COMPACT_ATOMS: atom_id res chain seq x y z
N MET A 1 42.71 41.71 19.10
CA MET A 1 41.87 41.22 20.23
C MET A 1 40.38 41.30 19.92
N GLU A 2 39.91 42.40 19.37
CA GLU A 2 38.53 42.51 18.95
C GLU A 2 38.18 41.51 17.85
N ASP A 3 39.14 41.24 16.94
CA ASP A 3 38.97 40.28 15.87
C ASP A 3 38.82 38.84 16.37
N CYS A 4 39.56 38.46 17.42
CA CYS A 4 39.46 37.15 18.03
C CYS A 4 38.11 36.97 18.70
N GLY A 5 37.61 37.97 19.43
CA GLY A 5 36.30 37.93 20.04
C GLY A 5 35.17 37.83 19.01
N ARG A 6 35.35 38.51 17.87
CA ARG A 6 34.37 38.44 16.77
C ARG A 6 34.35 37.05 16.13
N LEU A 7 35.55 36.50 15.91
CA LEU A 7 35.68 35.14 15.34
C LEU A 7 35.06 34.10 16.26
N VAL A 8 35.30 34.22 17.57
CA VAL A 8 34.72 33.29 18.56
C VAL A 8 33.20 33.37 18.53
N ARG A 9 32.65 34.57 18.48
CA ARG A 9 31.19 34.78 18.39
C ARG A 9 30.61 34.19 17.11
N ARG A 10 31.28 34.42 15.98
CA ARG A 10 30.85 33.87 14.68
C ARG A 10 30.90 32.38 14.68
N SER A 11 31.94 31.79 15.25
CA SER A 11 32.05 30.33 15.39
C SER A 11 30.94 29.78 16.26
N GLY A 12 30.62 30.46 17.38
CA GLY A 12 29.54 30.06 18.25
C GLY A 12 28.19 30.11 17.57
N GLN A 13 27.95 31.15 16.79
CA GLN A 13 26.70 31.28 16.00
C GLN A 13 26.59 30.18 14.94
N ALA A 14 27.68 29.92 14.24
CA ALA A 14 27.74 28.88 13.23
C ALA A 14 27.45 27.49 13.83
N LEU A 15 28.08 27.22 15.01
CA LEU A 15 27.80 25.97 15.71
C LEU A 15 26.35 25.86 16.17
N GLY A 16 25.78 26.96 16.65
CA GLY A 16 24.37 27.02 17.02
C GLY A 16 23.43 26.72 15.83
N GLU A 17 23.75 27.24 14.66
CA GLU A 17 23.02 26.97 13.44
C GLU A 17 23.13 25.49 13.05
N ILE A 18 24.31 24.91 13.19
CA ILE A 18 24.53 23.49 12.92
C ILE A 18 23.70 22.63 13.88
N VAL A 19 23.71 22.96 15.17
CA VAL A 19 22.91 22.24 16.16
C VAL A 19 21.44 22.28 15.82
N ASN A 20 20.94 23.46 15.44
CA ASN A 20 19.53 23.62 15.03
C ASN A 20 19.21 22.83 13.78
N ALA A 21 20.11 22.83 12.81
CA ALA A 21 19.95 22.04 11.58
C ALA A 21 19.91 20.55 11.87
N VAL A 22 20.80 20.08 12.78
CA VAL A 22 20.83 18.67 13.20
C VAL A 22 19.52 18.29 13.89
N LYS A 23 18.98 19.17 14.73
CA LYS A 23 17.69 18.93 15.38
C LYS A 23 16.56 18.78 14.36
N LYS A 24 16.56 19.64 13.35
CA LYS A 24 15.57 19.56 12.27
C LYS A 24 15.67 18.24 11.52
N VAL A 25 16.89 17.82 11.20
CA VAL A 25 17.12 16.54 10.53
C VAL A 25 16.64 15.39 11.41
N SER A 26 16.93 15.44 12.70
CA SER A 26 16.49 14.42 13.65
C SER A 26 14.97 14.33 13.69
N ASP A 27 14.27 15.48 13.72
CA ASP A 27 12.80 15.52 13.69
C ASP A 27 12.25 14.93 12.40
N ILE A 28 12.87 15.26 11.28
CA ILE A 28 12.46 14.74 9.97
C ILE A 28 12.66 13.23 9.92
N VAL A 29 13.78 12.73 10.43
CA VAL A 29 14.07 11.29 10.48
C VAL A 29 13.01 10.57 11.33
N ALA A 30 12.61 11.16 12.46
CA ALA A 30 11.57 10.58 13.30
C ALA A 30 10.22 10.54 12.56
N GLU A 31 9.88 11.60 11.84
CA GLU A 31 8.67 11.65 11.02
C GLU A 31 8.72 10.60 9.92
N MET A 32 9.87 10.44 9.28
CA MET A 32 10.06 9.43 8.24
C MET A 32 9.89 8.01 8.79
N ALA A 33 10.40 7.75 9.99
CA ALA A 33 10.24 6.45 10.63
C ALA A 33 8.77 6.16 10.90
N ALA A 34 8.02 7.14 11.39
CA ALA A 34 6.57 6.99 11.62
C ALA A 34 5.83 6.76 10.30
N ALA A 35 6.17 7.51 9.26
CA ALA A 35 5.56 7.34 7.94
C ALA A 35 5.88 5.96 7.36
N THR A 36 7.10 5.47 7.55
CA THR A 36 7.50 4.15 7.09
C THR A 36 6.69 3.05 7.78
N GLN A 37 6.43 3.20 9.08
CA GLN A 37 5.58 2.26 9.82
C GLN A 37 4.14 2.27 9.31
N GLU A 38 3.61 3.45 9.03
CA GLU A 38 2.28 3.59 8.45
C GLU A 38 2.22 2.91 7.08
N GLN A 39 3.25 3.11 6.26
CA GLN A 39 3.33 2.47 4.95
C GLN A 39 3.38 0.95 5.07
N ALA A 40 4.17 0.42 6.01
CA ALA A 40 4.24 -1.02 6.23
C ALA A 40 2.88 -1.59 6.63
N SER A 41 2.16 -0.90 7.50
CA SER A 41 0.81 -1.27 7.91
C SER A 41 -0.15 -1.23 6.71
N GLY A 42 -0.04 -0.20 5.87
CA GLY A 42 -0.84 -0.07 4.66
C GLY A 42 -0.57 -1.19 3.67
N ILE A 43 0.70 -1.57 3.51
CA ILE A 43 1.09 -2.68 2.63
C ILE A 43 0.49 -4.00 3.14
N GLU A 44 0.46 -4.22 4.45
CA GLU A 44 -0.19 -5.40 5.02
C GLU A 44 -1.67 -5.44 4.69
N GLN A 45 -2.36 -4.30 4.78
CA GLN A 45 -3.77 -4.20 4.42
C GLN A 45 -3.98 -4.48 2.94
N VAL A 46 -3.10 -3.97 2.07
CA VAL A 46 -3.15 -4.23 0.63
C VAL A 46 -2.95 -5.71 0.36
N ASN A 47 -2.00 -6.35 1.03
CA ASN A 47 -1.76 -7.79 0.88
C ASN A 47 -2.99 -8.61 1.27
N LYS A 48 -3.66 -8.24 2.36
CA LYS A 48 -4.89 -8.90 2.78
C LYS A 48 -5.99 -8.74 1.73
N ALA A 49 -6.11 -7.53 1.18
CA ALA A 49 -7.10 -7.26 0.14
C ALA A 49 -6.80 -8.08 -1.13
N ILE A 50 -5.53 -8.21 -1.50
CA ILE A 50 -5.14 -9.02 -2.65
C ILE A 50 -5.49 -10.49 -2.44
N LEU A 51 -5.26 -11.02 -1.23
CA LEU A 51 -5.65 -12.39 -0.90
C LEU A 51 -7.15 -12.58 -1.01
N GLN A 52 -7.94 -11.62 -0.53
CA GLN A 52 -9.40 -11.66 -0.67
C GLN A 52 -9.83 -11.61 -2.14
N MET A 53 -9.14 -10.79 -2.94
CA MET A 53 -9.41 -10.73 -4.38
C MET A 53 -9.10 -12.06 -5.06
N ASP A 54 -8.02 -12.71 -4.65
CA ASP A 54 -7.66 -14.02 -5.19
C ASP A 54 -8.73 -15.05 -4.87
N GLN A 55 -9.23 -15.07 -3.64
CA GLN A 55 -10.34 -15.94 -3.24
C GLN A 55 -11.59 -15.64 -4.05
N GLY A 56 -11.90 -14.36 -4.25
CA GLY A 56 -13.03 -13.93 -5.07
C GLY A 56 -12.88 -14.39 -6.52
N THR A 57 -11.68 -14.30 -7.05
CA THR A 57 -11.38 -14.75 -8.42
C THR A 57 -11.60 -16.26 -8.55
N GLN A 58 -11.16 -17.04 -7.57
CA GLN A 58 -11.36 -18.48 -7.56
C GLN A 58 -12.84 -18.84 -7.45
N GLN A 59 -13.58 -18.14 -6.61
CA GLN A 59 -15.02 -18.32 -6.49
C GLN A 59 -15.72 -17.97 -7.79
N ASN A 60 -15.31 -16.89 -8.46
CA ASN A 60 -15.87 -16.48 -9.74
C ASN A 60 -15.60 -17.54 -10.82
N ALA A 61 -14.40 -18.12 -10.82
CA ALA A 61 -14.09 -19.20 -11.76
C ALA A 61 -15.02 -20.39 -11.56
N ALA A 62 -15.27 -20.76 -10.31
CA ALA A 62 -16.19 -21.86 -9.98
C ALA A 62 -17.62 -21.52 -10.42
N LEU A 63 -18.05 -20.28 -10.21
CA LEU A 63 -19.38 -19.82 -10.66
C LEU A 63 -19.52 -19.87 -12.17
N VAL A 64 -18.46 -19.48 -12.89
CA VAL A 64 -18.45 -19.53 -14.35
C VAL A 64 -18.61 -20.97 -14.83
N GLU A 65 -17.92 -21.92 -14.20
CA GLU A 65 -18.05 -23.35 -14.53
C GLU A 65 -19.45 -23.85 -14.25
N GLN A 66 -20.04 -23.49 -13.12
CA GLN A 66 -21.42 -23.85 -12.80
C GLN A 66 -22.41 -23.26 -13.80
N THR A 67 -22.20 -22.02 -14.16
CA THR A 67 -23.08 -21.35 -15.13
C THR A 67 -22.99 -22.01 -16.49
N ALA A 68 -21.78 -22.39 -16.92
CA ALA A 68 -21.58 -23.09 -18.18
C ALA A 68 -22.27 -24.45 -18.17
N ALA A 69 -22.18 -25.19 -17.05
CA ALA A 69 -22.84 -26.50 -16.91
C ALA A 69 -24.37 -26.33 -16.92
N ALA A 70 -24.89 -25.32 -16.23
CA ALA A 70 -26.34 -25.04 -16.22
C ALA A 70 -26.82 -24.65 -17.59
N SER A 71 -26.07 -23.86 -18.37
CA SER A 71 -26.40 -23.47 -19.72
C SER A 71 -26.45 -24.67 -20.63
N GLN A 72 -25.52 -25.61 -20.49
CA GLN A 72 -25.49 -26.83 -21.27
C GLN A 72 -26.71 -27.70 -20.98
N THR A 73 -27.11 -27.82 -19.72
CA THR A 73 -28.30 -28.56 -19.29
C THR A 73 -29.54 -27.93 -19.90
N MET A 74 -29.63 -26.60 -19.89
CA MET A 74 -30.76 -25.89 -20.49
C MET A 74 -30.83 -26.14 -22.00
N ARG A 75 -29.69 -26.20 -22.67
CA ARG A 75 -29.64 -26.49 -24.11
C ARG A 75 -30.16 -27.90 -24.39
N GLU A 76 -29.74 -28.88 -23.60
CA GLU A 76 -30.18 -30.27 -23.71
C GLU A 76 -31.71 -30.38 -23.52
N GLN A 77 -32.24 -29.68 -22.53
CA GLN A 77 -33.66 -29.67 -22.25
C GLN A 77 -34.43 -29.03 -23.40
N ALA A 78 -33.89 -27.95 -23.97
CA ALA A 78 -34.51 -27.27 -25.12
C ALA A 78 -34.56 -28.19 -26.34
N VAL A 79 -33.53 -28.95 -26.59
CA VAL A 79 -33.47 -29.93 -27.67
C VAL A 79 -34.53 -31.03 -27.45
N GLN A 80 -34.63 -31.53 -26.20
CA GLN A 80 -35.66 -32.52 -25.87
C GLN A 80 -37.08 -32.02 -26.10
N LEU A 81 -37.30 -30.75 -25.72
CA LEU A 81 -38.62 -30.13 -25.97
C LEU A 81 -38.93 -30.03 -27.48
N GLU A 82 -37.92 -29.69 -28.27
CA GLU A 82 -38.08 -29.64 -29.75
C GLU A 82 -38.44 -31.01 -30.29
N GLU A 83 -37.80 -32.08 -29.80
CA GLU A 83 -38.07 -33.44 -30.25
C GLU A 83 -39.48 -33.88 -29.88
N LEU A 84 -40.00 -33.42 -28.74
CA LEU A 84 -41.36 -33.75 -28.29
C LEU A 84 -42.45 -33.01 -29.10
N MET A 85 -42.07 -31.86 -29.66
CA MET A 85 -42.99 -31.09 -30.50
C MET A 85 -42.98 -31.58 -31.93
#